data_8ece22dbb62318151a535f0a01340273
#
_entry.id   8ece22dbb62318151a535f0a01340273
#
_cell.length_a   1.000
_cell.length_b   1.000
_cell.length_c   1.000
_cell.angle_alpha   90.00
_cell.angle_beta   90.00
_cell.angle_gamma   90.00
#
_symmetry.space_group_name_H-M   'P 1'
#
loop_
_entity.id
_entity.type
_entity.pdbx_description
1 polymer ?
#
loop_
_entity_poly.entity_id
_entity_poly.type
_entity_poly.pdbx_seq_one_letter_code
_entity_poly.pdbx_strand_id
1 'polypeptide(L)'
;MKTGLFQPLSLAIGLRYAGSRRSNRFVSFISLFSTFGIAIGVAALMVVISVMNGFEGQLKGRILGVIPHVVVTNQAGRIEAEPEGLPDLARLPHVVATAPMLDSEGMLQSPGQLTGVSVQGIDPARWPKDDILHAQMLGGRLDSLQAGEYHIVLGQGVASRLKVSIGDQVRLILTEGTRFTPFGRVPAQRLFTVSGIFGVGADVDSQVALIALGDAQRMLRLPADKVGGIRLWLDDPFAADEVVKTALPDGLEWQDWRRERGELFQAVAMEKRMMGLMLVLIIAVATFNILSALVMVVTDKEGEVAILRTMGMSESGIVKIFMVLGASSGVIGALFGSTAGKAVDG
;
A
#
# COMPACT_ATOMS: atom_id res chain seq x y z
N MET A 1 30.94 -7.35 50.59
CA MET A 1 30.95 -5.92 50.22
C MET A 1 29.80 -5.68 49.25
N LYS A 2 28.83 -4.90 49.66
CA LYS A 2 27.64 -4.55 48.85
C LYS A 2 28.12 -3.67 47.72
N THR A 3 28.07 -4.16 46.49
CA THR A 3 28.40 -3.46 45.26
C THR A 3 27.30 -2.46 44.98
N GLY A 4 27.66 -1.19 45.16
CA GLY A 4 26.77 -0.08 44.95
C GLY A 4 26.45 0.17 43.46
N LEU A 5 25.57 1.08 43.21
CA LEU A 5 24.88 1.56 42.00
C LEU A 5 25.63 1.59 40.65
N PHE A 6 26.88 1.13 40.54
CA PHE A 6 27.75 1.16 39.34
C PHE A 6 28.25 -0.21 38.95
N GLN A 7 27.37 -1.15 38.72
CA GLN A 7 27.76 -2.41 38.08
C GLN A 7 26.98 -2.61 36.77
N PRO A 8 27.70 -2.95 35.72
CA PRO A 8 29.08 -3.44 35.65
C PRO A 8 30.12 -2.31 35.51
N LEU A 9 31.29 -2.49 36.14
CA LEU A 9 32.43 -1.55 36.10
C LEU A 9 32.81 -1.13 34.68
N SER A 10 32.69 -2.05 33.73
CA SER A 10 32.91 -1.84 32.30
C SER A 10 31.95 -0.79 31.69
N LEU A 11 30.71 -0.70 32.15
CA LEU A 11 29.73 0.29 31.69
C LEU A 11 30.08 1.70 32.20
N ALA A 12 30.46 1.81 33.47
CA ALA A 12 30.86 3.08 34.06
C ALA A 12 32.13 3.64 33.38
N ILE A 13 33.14 2.81 33.16
CA ILE A 13 34.37 3.18 32.47
C ILE A 13 34.10 3.53 31.00
N GLY A 14 33.28 2.72 30.29
CA GLY A 14 32.92 2.96 28.89
C GLY A 14 32.18 4.30 28.69
N LEU A 15 31.22 4.63 29.54
CA LEU A 15 30.51 5.92 29.50
C LEU A 15 31.42 7.10 29.85
N ARG A 16 32.36 6.90 30.79
CA ARG A 16 33.35 7.93 31.15
C ARG A 16 34.30 8.19 29.98
N TYR A 17 34.69 7.17 29.23
CA TYR A 17 35.49 7.32 28.01
C TYR A 17 34.72 8.04 26.92
N ALA A 18 33.44 7.74 26.73
CA ALA A 18 32.57 8.45 25.78
C ALA A 18 32.45 9.95 26.11
N GLY A 19 32.45 10.33 27.41
CA GLY A 19 32.36 11.71 27.88
C GLY A 19 33.71 12.45 27.98
N SER A 20 34.85 11.76 27.92
CA SER A 20 36.18 12.33 28.11
C SER A 20 36.70 13.06 26.87
N ARG A 21 36.45 14.39 26.79
CA ARG A 21 36.90 15.29 25.70
C ARG A 21 38.41 15.59 25.68
N ARG A 22 39.23 14.97 26.52
CA ARG A 22 40.66 15.29 26.64
C ARG A 22 41.61 14.37 25.88
N SER A 23 41.15 13.56 25.01
CA SER A 23 41.98 12.77 24.10
C SER A 23 42.33 13.59 22.84
N ASN A 24 43.42 13.16 22.17
CA ASN A 24 44.02 13.78 20.99
C ASN A 24 42.99 14.43 20.06
N ARG A 25 43.19 15.67 19.60
CA ARG A 25 42.28 16.39 18.68
C ARG A 25 41.87 15.53 17.45
N PHE A 26 42.79 14.67 17.02
CA PHE A 26 42.61 13.79 15.88
C PHE A 26 41.55 12.67 16.15
N VAL A 27 41.61 12.03 17.33
CA VAL A 27 40.64 11.00 17.74
C VAL A 27 39.25 11.59 17.94
N SER A 28 39.17 12.81 18.51
CA SER A 28 37.91 13.54 18.65
C SER A 28 37.30 13.89 17.30
N PHE A 29 38.13 14.27 16.32
CA PHE A 29 37.68 14.54 14.94
C PHE A 29 37.10 13.30 14.26
N ILE A 30 37.76 12.14 14.36
CA ILE A 30 37.30 10.89 13.76
C ILE A 30 36.01 10.41 14.42
N SER A 31 35.93 10.47 15.76
CA SER A 31 34.70 10.12 16.48
C SER A 31 33.53 11.03 16.08
N LEU A 32 33.75 12.34 15.90
CA LEU A 32 32.75 13.27 15.40
C LEU A 32 32.30 12.91 13.98
N PHE A 33 33.26 12.61 13.10
CA PHE A 33 32.98 12.25 11.71
C PHE A 33 32.19 10.94 11.60
N SER A 34 32.54 9.95 12.44
CA SER A 34 31.79 8.68 12.53
C SER A 34 30.37 8.90 13.02
N THR A 35 30.19 9.68 14.09
CA THR A 35 28.84 10.00 14.63
C THR A 35 28.00 10.76 13.60
N PHE A 36 28.60 11.70 12.87
CA PHE A 36 27.94 12.44 11.81
C PHE A 36 27.56 11.55 10.62
N GLY A 37 28.44 10.62 10.23
CA GLY A 37 28.15 9.60 9.20
C GLY A 37 26.96 8.71 9.56
N ILE A 38 26.89 8.27 10.83
CA ILE A 38 25.75 7.49 11.33
C ILE A 38 24.47 8.34 11.32
N ALA A 39 24.56 9.59 11.77
CA ALA A 39 23.41 10.48 11.79
C ALA A 39 22.83 10.73 10.39
N ILE A 40 23.69 10.97 9.38
CA ILE A 40 23.26 11.10 7.99
C ILE A 40 22.63 9.79 7.47
N GLY A 41 23.24 8.64 7.76
CA GLY A 41 22.73 7.34 7.36
C GLY A 41 21.33 7.07 7.92
N VAL A 42 21.12 7.36 9.21
CA VAL A 42 19.81 7.21 9.86
C VAL A 42 18.80 8.21 9.32
N ALA A 43 19.19 9.47 9.11
CA ALA A 43 18.30 10.48 8.52
C ALA A 43 17.86 10.08 7.11
N ALA A 44 18.81 9.67 6.25
CA ALA A 44 18.50 9.19 4.91
C ALA A 44 17.57 7.99 4.92
N LEU A 45 17.78 7.03 5.84
CA LEU A 45 16.92 5.87 6.00
C LEU A 45 15.49 6.28 6.39
N MET A 46 15.34 7.21 7.34
CA MET A 46 14.03 7.69 7.75
C MET A 46 13.27 8.36 6.61
N VAL A 47 13.94 9.25 5.85
CA VAL A 47 13.35 9.91 4.69
C VAL A 47 12.89 8.87 3.64
N VAL A 48 13.72 7.86 3.35
CA VAL A 48 13.36 6.80 2.40
C VAL A 48 12.14 6.01 2.87
N ILE A 49 12.11 5.61 4.15
CA ILE A 49 10.96 4.87 4.73
C ILE A 49 9.70 5.74 4.72
N SER A 50 9.82 7.02 5.04
CA SER A 50 8.69 7.95 5.07
C SER A 50 8.09 8.18 3.69
N VAL A 51 8.92 8.43 2.69
CA VAL A 51 8.49 8.55 1.28
C VAL A 51 7.79 7.26 0.83
N MET A 52 8.35 6.10 1.19
CA MET A 52 7.77 4.80 0.86
C MET A 52 6.39 4.60 1.49
N ASN A 53 6.26 4.87 2.78
CA ASN A 53 4.98 4.75 3.48
C ASN A 53 3.93 5.72 2.89
N GLY A 54 4.34 6.93 2.53
CA GLY A 54 3.49 7.91 1.86
C GLY A 54 3.04 7.43 0.49
N PHE A 55 3.94 6.88 -0.31
CA PHE A 55 3.64 6.31 -1.62
C PHE A 55 2.70 5.10 -1.52
N GLU A 56 2.98 4.16 -0.60
CA GLU A 56 2.12 3.00 -0.35
C GLU A 56 0.72 3.42 0.10
N GLY A 57 0.62 4.44 0.97
CA GLY A 57 -0.65 5.01 1.39
C GLY A 57 -1.45 5.62 0.24
N GLN A 58 -0.80 6.33 -0.67
CA GLN A 58 -1.44 6.88 -1.86
C GLN A 58 -1.89 5.80 -2.85
N LEU A 59 -1.09 4.76 -3.06
CA LEU A 59 -1.48 3.61 -3.87
C LEU A 59 -2.70 2.90 -3.30
N LYS A 60 -2.70 2.59 -1.99
CA LYS A 60 -3.85 1.96 -1.31
C LYS A 60 -5.10 2.82 -1.45
N GLY A 61 -5.01 4.11 -1.15
CA GLY A 61 -6.16 4.99 -1.10
C GLY A 61 -6.72 5.36 -2.48
N ARG A 62 -5.88 5.60 -3.47
CA ARG A 62 -6.34 6.16 -4.76
C ARG A 62 -6.57 5.12 -5.85
N ILE A 63 -5.74 4.09 -5.92
CA ILE A 63 -5.84 3.09 -7.00
C ILE A 63 -6.66 1.89 -6.55
N LEU A 64 -6.35 1.35 -5.37
CA LEU A 64 -7.00 0.13 -4.89
C LEU A 64 -8.37 0.38 -4.24
N GLY A 65 -8.72 1.62 -3.91
CA GLY A 65 -10.03 1.94 -3.33
C GLY A 65 -11.21 1.68 -4.26
N VAL A 66 -11.06 1.85 -5.56
CA VAL A 66 -12.16 1.65 -6.55
C VAL A 66 -12.10 0.27 -7.21
N ILE A 67 -10.89 -0.26 -7.39
CA ILE A 67 -10.68 -1.58 -7.99
C ILE A 67 -11.02 -2.67 -6.95
N PRO A 68 -11.70 -3.78 -7.33
CA PRO A 68 -11.91 -4.90 -6.44
C PRO A 68 -10.59 -5.46 -5.91
N HIS A 69 -10.47 -5.63 -4.57
CA HIS A 69 -9.27 -6.22 -3.98
C HIS A 69 -9.14 -7.70 -4.35
N VAL A 70 -10.23 -8.43 -4.17
CA VAL A 70 -10.37 -9.84 -4.57
C VAL A 70 -11.78 -10.06 -5.07
N VAL A 71 -11.92 -10.92 -6.06
CA VAL A 71 -13.22 -11.34 -6.63
C VAL A 71 -13.24 -12.86 -6.70
N VAL A 72 -14.35 -13.47 -6.29
CA VAL A 72 -14.66 -14.85 -6.60
C VAL A 72 -15.44 -14.87 -7.91
N THR A 73 -14.95 -15.57 -8.90
CA THR A 73 -15.59 -15.69 -10.22
C THR A 73 -15.33 -17.06 -10.83
N ASN A 74 -15.64 -17.27 -12.08
CA ASN A 74 -15.28 -18.45 -12.85
C ASN A 74 -14.66 -18.05 -14.20
N GLN A 75 -14.14 -19.02 -14.94
CA GLN A 75 -13.54 -18.77 -16.26
C GLN A 75 -14.49 -18.10 -17.27
N ALA A 76 -15.80 -18.29 -17.10
CA ALA A 76 -16.81 -17.66 -17.96
C ALA A 76 -17.17 -16.24 -17.51
N GLY A 77 -16.66 -15.77 -16.35
CA GLY A 77 -17.01 -14.47 -15.78
C GLY A 77 -18.49 -14.36 -15.37
N ARG A 78 -19.14 -15.49 -15.06
CA ARG A 78 -20.57 -15.53 -14.68
C ARG A 78 -20.81 -16.64 -13.67
N ILE A 79 -21.18 -16.26 -12.45
CA ILE A 79 -21.47 -17.19 -11.35
C ILE A 79 -22.85 -16.95 -10.78
N GLU A 80 -23.31 -17.80 -9.91
CA GLU A 80 -24.47 -17.54 -9.07
C GLU A 80 -24.15 -16.49 -8.02
N ALA A 81 -25.12 -15.67 -7.66
CA ALA A 81 -24.92 -14.66 -6.60
C ALA A 81 -24.66 -15.31 -5.23
N GLU A 82 -25.16 -16.54 -5.05
CA GLU A 82 -24.94 -17.38 -3.85
C GLU A 82 -24.58 -18.80 -4.32
N PRO A 83 -23.30 -19.07 -4.70
CA PRO A 83 -22.89 -20.39 -5.19
C PRO A 83 -22.99 -21.43 -4.06
N GLU A 84 -23.48 -22.62 -4.38
CA GLU A 84 -23.52 -23.74 -3.43
C GLU A 84 -22.11 -24.14 -2.99
N GLY A 85 -21.96 -24.41 -1.70
CA GLY A 85 -20.68 -24.83 -1.12
C GLY A 85 -19.63 -23.73 -0.95
N LEU A 86 -19.97 -22.47 -1.26
CA LEU A 86 -19.07 -21.36 -1.03
C LEU A 86 -18.85 -21.17 0.48
N PRO A 87 -17.59 -21.08 0.96
CA PRO A 87 -17.34 -20.74 2.37
C PRO A 87 -17.92 -19.36 2.70
N ASP A 88 -18.22 -19.14 3.98
CA ASP A 88 -18.65 -17.82 4.43
C ASP A 88 -17.51 -16.81 4.24
N LEU A 89 -17.54 -16.12 3.10
CA LEU A 89 -16.50 -15.17 2.68
C LEU A 89 -16.32 -14.02 3.67
N ALA A 90 -17.38 -13.65 4.40
CA ALA A 90 -17.32 -12.58 5.38
C ALA A 90 -16.51 -12.96 6.63
N ARG A 91 -16.25 -14.26 6.85
CA ARG A 91 -15.44 -14.76 7.97
C ARG A 91 -13.99 -15.00 7.62
N LEU A 92 -13.60 -14.82 6.39
CA LEU A 92 -12.20 -14.94 6.00
C LEU A 92 -11.34 -13.84 6.64
N PRO A 93 -10.07 -14.13 6.95
CA PRO A 93 -9.17 -13.12 7.50
C PRO A 93 -9.08 -11.92 6.55
N HIS A 94 -8.96 -10.73 7.11
CA HIS A 94 -8.85 -9.47 6.36
C HIS A 94 -10.08 -9.05 5.55
N VAL A 95 -11.17 -9.84 5.50
CA VAL A 95 -12.38 -9.47 4.76
C VAL A 95 -13.28 -8.58 5.62
N VAL A 96 -13.56 -7.39 5.12
CA VAL A 96 -14.41 -6.38 5.79
C VAL A 96 -15.85 -6.43 5.26
N ALA A 97 -16.00 -6.62 3.96
CA ALA A 97 -17.32 -6.67 3.31
C ALA A 97 -17.28 -7.51 2.03
N THR A 98 -18.44 -7.96 1.61
CA THR A 98 -18.63 -8.69 0.36
C THR A 98 -19.88 -8.19 -0.36
N ALA A 99 -19.82 -8.08 -1.70
CA ALA A 99 -20.99 -7.74 -2.50
C ALA A 99 -20.93 -8.42 -3.89
N PRO A 100 -22.07 -8.79 -4.45
CA PRO A 100 -22.14 -9.21 -5.84
C PRO A 100 -21.82 -8.03 -6.76
N MET A 101 -21.13 -8.32 -7.85
CA MET A 101 -20.80 -7.34 -8.87
C MET A 101 -20.92 -7.92 -10.27
N LEU A 102 -21.01 -7.05 -11.25
CA LEU A 102 -21.10 -7.43 -12.65
C LEU A 102 -20.26 -6.46 -13.49
N ASP A 103 -19.13 -6.94 -14.01
CA ASP A 103 -18.27 -6.15 -14.88
C ASP A 103 -18.62 -6.40 -16.36
N SER A 104 -18.54 -5.36 -17.14
CA SER A 104 -18.66 -5.42 -18.59
C SER A 104 -17.92 -4.24 -19.24
N GLU A 105 -17.44 -4.43 -20.43
CA GLU A 105 -16.91 -3.33 -21.23
C GLU A 105 -18.00 -2.70 -22.09
N GLY A 106 -17.90 -1.38 -22.24
CA GLY A 106 -18.88 -0.65 -23.03
C GLY A 106 -18.36 0.68 -23.52
N MET A 107 -19.23 1.37 -24.23
CA MET A 107 -19.02 2.74 -24.70
C MET A 107 -20.14 3.63 -24.19
N LEU A 108 -19.75 4.82 -23.75
CA LEU A 108 -20.71 5.89 -23.42
C LEU A 108 -20.70 6.92 -24.52
N GLN A 109 -21.90 7.29 -24.97
CA GLN A 109 -22.12 8.28 -25.99
C GLN A 109 -22.94 9.45 -25.45
N SER A 110 -22.49 10.66 -25.71
CA SER A 110 -23.22 11.93 -25.55
C SER A 110 -23.25 12.67 -26.90
N PRO A 111 -23.96 13.77 -27.07
CA PRO A 111 -23.95 14.53 -28.31
C PRO A 111 -22.55 14.93 -28.75
N GLY A 112 -22.06 14.31 -29.82
CA GLY A 112 -20.75 14.57 -30.42
C GLY A 112 -19.54 13.96 -29.71
N GLN A 113 -19.72 13.18 -28.66
CA GLN A 113 -18.63 12.52 -27.92
C GLN A 113 -18.91 11.02 -27.73
N LEU A 114 -17.84 10.22 -27.80
CA LEU A 114 -17.87 8.78 -27.55
C LEU A 114 -16.61 8.39 -26.75
N THR A 115 -16.78 7.60 -25.69
CA THR A 115 -15.65 7.09 -24.90
C THR A 115 -15.88 5.65 -24.47
N GLY A 116 -14.82 4.84 -24.49
CA GLY A 116 -14.81 3.50 -23.90
C GLY A 116 -14.79 3.59 -22.38
N VAL A 117 -15.52 2.70 -21.73
CA VAL A 117 -15.58 2.60 -20.27
C VAL A 117 -15.68 1.16 -19.80
N SER A 118 -15.13 0.87 -18.64
CA SER A 118 -15.45 -0.30 -17.85
C SER A 118 -16.70 0.00 -17.02
N VAL A 119 -17.73 -0.79 -17.24
CA VAL A 119 -19.03 -0.63 -16.56
C VAL A 119 -19.12 -1.63 -15.43
N GLN A 120 -19.32 -1.13 -14.22
CA GLN A 120 -19.53 -1.95 -13.02
C GLN A 120 -20.98 -1.85 -12.55
N GLY A 121 -21.68 -2.98 -12.60
CA GLY A 121 -22.98 -3.16 -11.97
C GLY A 121 -22.80 -3.47 -10.49
N ILE A 122 -23.27 -2.58 -9.63
CA ILE A 122 -23.08 -2.66 -8.18
C ILE A 122 -24.40 -2.63 -7.44
N ASP A 123 -24.38 -3.17 -6.21
CA ASP A 123 -25.48 -3.02 -5.25
C ASP A 123 -25.06 -2.01 -4.16
N PRO A 124 -25.56 -0.75 -4.20
CA PRO A 124 -25.17 0.26 -3.23
C PRO A 124 -25.54 -0.10 -1.78
N ALA A 125 -26.58 -0.92 -1.57
CA ALA A 125 -26.98 -1.34 -0.23
C ALA A 125 -25.96 -2.27 0.45
N ARG A 126 -25.19 -3.01 -0.35
CA ARG A 126 -24.10 -3.90 0.12
C ARG A 126 -22.74 -3.24 0.02
N TRP A 127 -22.65 -2.01 -0.47
CA TRP A 127 -21.38 -1.29 -0.58
C TRP A 127 -20.96 -0.73 0.77
N PRO A 128 -19.70 -0.90 1.21
CA PRO A 128 -19.26 -0.34 2.48
C PRO A 128 -19.40 1.17 2.52
N LYS A 129 -19.98 1.69 3.60
CA LYS A 129 -20.19 3.16 3.76
C LYS A 129 -18.87 3.92 3.92
N ASP A 130 -17.84 3.26 4.44
CA ASP A 130 -16.52 3.81 4.65
C ASP A 130 -15.62 3.66 3.40
N ASP A 131 -16.18 3.20 2.28
CA ASP A 131 -15.45 3.07 1.02
C ASP A 131 -15.08 4.45 0.45
N ILE A 132 -13.92 4.53 -0.19
CA ILE A 132 -13.38 5.75 -0.77
C ILE A 132 -14.33 6.41 -1.78
N LEU A 133 -15.13 5.62 -2.50
CA LEU A 133 -16.10 6.15 -3.45
C LEU A 133 -17.13 7.07 -2.78
N HIS A 134 -17.63 6.72 -1.58
CA HIS A 134 -18.55 7.57 -0.84
C HIS A 134 -17.88 8.89 -0.43
N ALA A 135 -16.61 8.85 0.00
CA ALA A 135 -15.86 10.02 0.43
C ALA A 135 -15.44 10.93 -0.75
N GLN A 136 -15.28 10.36 -1.93
CA GLN A 136 -14.76 11.05 -3.12
C GLN A 136 -15.85 11.37 -4.17
N MET A 137 -17.12 11.38 -3.77
CA MET A 137 -18.20 11.89 -4.62
C MET A 137 -18.06 13.41 -4.75
N LEU A 138 -17.86 13.88 -5.97
CA LEU A 138 -17.79 15.31 -6.31
C LEU A 138 -19.20 15.93 -6.43
N GLY A 139 -20.20 15.09 -6.69
CA GLY A 139 -21.59 15.47 -6.73
C GLY A 139 -22.51 14.27 -6.92
N GLY A 140 -23.77 14.38 -6.51
CA GLY A 140 -24.71 13.27 -6.48
C GLY A 140 -24.41 12.29 -5.31
N ARG A 141 -24.96 11.08 -5.41
CA ARG A 141 -24.85 10.03 -4.38
C ARG A 141 -24.76 8.66 -5.03
N LEU A 142 -23.97 7.77 -4.45
CA LEU A 142 -23.88 6.37 -4.90
C LEU A 142 -25.22 5.64 -4.70
N ASP A 143 -25.94 5.93 -3.63
CA ASP A 143 -27.27 5.36 -3.30
C ASP A 143 -28.35 5.70 -4.34
N SER A 144 -28.09 6.63 -5.27
CA SER A 144 -29.02 6.94 -6.38
C SER A 144 -29.08 5.83 -7.43
N LEU A 145 -28.18 4.84 -7.38
CA LEU A 145 -28.17 3.70 -8.28
C LEU A 145 -29.21 2.66 -7.86
N GLN A 146 -30.46 2.89 -8.24
CA GLN A 146 -31.56 1.96 -7.98
C GLN A 146 -31.94 1.18 -9.23
N ALA A 147 -32.18 -0.12 -9.09
CA ALA A 147 -32.52 -0.98 -10.22
C ALA A 147 -33.85 -0.57 -10.87
N GLY A 148 -33.81 -0.25 -12.15
CA GLY A 148 -34.97 0.18 -12.94
C GLY A 148 -35.03 1.67 -13.21
N GLU A 149 -34.27 2.49 -12.52
CA GLU A 149 -34.23 3.95 -12.74
C GLU A 149 -33.24 4.36 -13.84
N TYR A 150 -32.32 3.45 -14.21
CA TYR A 150 -31.26 3.68 -15.21
C TYR A 150 -30.43 4.91 -14.91
N HIS A 151 -29.98 5.02 -13.68
CA HIS A 151 -29.02 6.01 -13.24
C HIS A 151 -27.58 5.49 -13.44
N ILE A 152 -26.67 6.43 -13.70
CA ILE A 152 -25.24 6.14 -13.86
C ILE A 152 -24.41 7.14 -13.07
N VAL A 153 -23.38 6.62 -12.40
CA VAL A 153 -22.36 7.42 -11.72
C VAL A 153 -21.07 7.30 -12.52
N LEU A 154 -20.48 8.43 -12.88
CA LEU A 154 -19.33 8.51 -13.76
C LEU A 154 -18.08 8.95 -13.01
N GLY A 155 -16.93 8.42 -13.40
CA GLY A 155 -15.67 9.04 -13.03
C GLY A 155 -15.51 10.41 -13.67
N GLN A 156 -14.86 11.34 -12.95
CA GLN A 156 -14.69 12.73 -13.40
C GLN A 156 -14.05 12.83 -14.79
N GLY A 157 -13.07 11.99 -15.10
CA GLY A 157 -12.42 11.97 -16.40
C GLY A 157 -13.35 11.50 -17.53
N VAL A 158 -14.28 10.57 -17.24
CA VAL A 158 -15.31 10.14 -18.20
C VAL A 158 -16.30 11.27 -18.43
N ALA A 159 -16.83 11.89 -17.37
CA ALA A 159 -17.77 13.00 -17.45
C ALA A 159 -17.19 14.19 -18.23
N SER A 160 -15.92 14.52 -17.97
CA SER A 160 -15.20 15.62 -18.66
C SER A 160 -15.03 15.35 -20.16
N ARG A 161 -14.68 14.10 -20.55
CA ARG A 161 -14.55 13.71 -21.96
C ARG A 161 -15.88 13.73 -22.70
N LEU A 162 -16.94 13.28 -22.04
CA LEU A 162 -18.30 13.31 -22.61
C LEU A 162 -18.93 14.69 -22.56
N LYS A 163 -18.33 15.64 -21.81
CA LYS A 163 -18.87 17.00 -21.57
C LYS A 163 -20.26 16.97 -20.95
N VAL A 164 -20.47 16.09 -19.99
CA VAL A 164 -21.75 15.90 -19.29
C VAL A 164 -21.67 16.26 -17.82
N SER A 165 -22.80 16.70 -17.29
CA SER A 165 -23.01 17.04 -15.89
C SER A 165 -24.11 16.16 -15.27
N ILE A 166 -24.30 16.26 -13.96
CA ILE A 166 -25.39 15.57 -13.26
C ILE A 166 -26.72 16.04 -13.82
N GLY A 167 -27.61 15.10 -14.13
CA GLY A 167 -28.90 15.32 -14.76
C GLY A 167 -28.90 15.12 -16.28
N ASP A 168 -27.74 15.13 -16.94
CA ASP A 168 -27.65 14.85 -18.36
C ASP A 168 -27.88 13.37 -18.68
N GLN A 169 -28.25 13.11 -19.93
CA GLN A 169 -28.46 11.74 -20.41
C GLN A 169 -27.26 11.29 -21.27
N VAL A 170 -26.83 10.07 -21.02
CA VAL A 170 -25.79 9.38 -21.80
C VAL A 170 -26.33 8.03 -22.29
N ARG A 171 -25.91 7.62 -23.47
CA ARG A 171 -26.25 6.31 -24.01
C ARG A 171 -25.13 5.33 -23.67
N LEU A 172 -25.44 4.31 -22.90
CA LEU A 172 -24.55 3.19 -22.64
C LEU A 172 -24.77 2.11 -23.69
N ILE A 173 -23.69 1.66 -24.30
CA ILE A 173 -23.64 0.60 -25.31
C ILE A 173 -22.67 -0.45 -24.78
N LEU A 174 -23.16 -1.65 -24.49
CA LEU A 174 -22.32 -2.76 -24.01
C LEU A 174 -21.78 -3.57 -25.17
N THR A 175 -20.55 -4.08 -25.05
CA THR A 175 -19.95 -5.00 -26.03
C THR A 175 -20.57 -6.38 -25.95
N GLU A 176 -20.99 -6.77 -24.75
CA GLU A 176 -21.71 -8.03 -24.49
C GLU A 176 -23.24 -7.84 -24.57
N GLY A 177 -24.00 -8.93 -24.53
CA GLY A 177 -25.46 -8.88 -24.56
C GLY A 177 -26.02 -8.52 -25.95
N THR A 178 -25.26 -8.74 -27.02
CA THR A 178 -25.69 -8.45 -28.40
C THR A 178 -26.95 -9.20 -28.78
N ARG A 179 -27.87 -8.56 -29.54
CA ARG A 179 -29.06 -9.15 -30.08
C ARG A 179 -28.88 -9.51 -31.55
N PHE A 180 -29.16 -10.75 -31.89
CA PHE A 180 -29.30 -11.12 -33.29
C PHE A 180 -30.63 -10.63 -33.84
N THR A 181 -30.58 -9.83 -34.90
CA THR A 181 -31.75 -9.39 -35.62
C THR A 181 -31.62 -9.84 -37.09
N PRO A 182 -32.70 -9.89 -37.88
CA PRO A 182 -32.61 -10.19 -39.30
C PRO A 182 -31.62 -9.27 -40.08
N PHE A 183 -31.29 -8.10 -39.53
CA PHE A 183 -30.37 -7.13 -40.11
C PHE A 183 -28.95 -7.19 -39.51
N GLY A 184 -28.64 -8.16 -38.64
CA GLY A 184 -27.31 -8.33 -38.04
C GLY A 184 -27.32 -8.25 -36.50
N ARG A 185 -26.11 -8.18 -35.94
CA ARG A 185 -25.90 -8.07 -34.47
C ARG A 185 -26.10 -6.63 -34.02
N VAL A 186 -27.03 -6.41 -33.09
CA VAL A 186 -27.26 -5.11 -32.47
C VAL A 186 -26.77 -5.18 -31.03
N PRO A 187 -25.85 -4.29 -30.61
CA PRO A 187 -25.38 -4.24 -29.23
C PRO A 187 -26.51 -3.84 -28.27
N ALA A 188 -26.39 -4.29 -27.02
CA ALA A 188 -27.28 -3.85 -25.97
C ALA A 188 -26.99 -2.35 -25.69
N GLN A 189 -28.02 -1.51 -25.81
CA GLN A 189 -27.89 -0.07 -25.56
C GLN A 189 -29.08 0.47 -24.80
N ARG A 190 -28.82 1.46 -23.93
CA ARG A 190 -29.83 2.16 -23.13
C ARG A 190 -29.40 3.57 -22.78
N LEU A 191 -30.39 4.47 -22.61
CA LEU A 191 -30.15 5.79 -22.05
C LEU A 191 -30.13 5.71 -20.53
N PHE A 192 -29.13 6.35 -19.95
CA PHE A 192 -28.94 6.51 -18.49
C PHE A 192 -28.88 7.98 -18.15
N THR A 193 -29.41 8.34 -16.98
CA THR A 193 -29.29 9.69 -16.43
C THR A 193 -28.08 9.74 -15.49
N VAL A 194 -27.19 10.69 -15.68
CA VAL A 194 -26.03 10.90 -14.80
C VAL A 194 -26.54 11.38 -13.44
N SER A 195 -26.45 10.54 -12.41
CA SER A 195 -26.91 10.83 -11.05
C SER A 195 -25.78 11.20 -10.09
N GLY A 196 -24.52 10.99 -10.50
CA GLY A 196 -23.36 11.35 -9.69
C GLY A 196 -22.08 11.35 -10.48
N ILE A 197 -21.07 12.03 -9.94
CA ILE A 197 -19.70 12.07 -10.46
C ILE A 197 -18.75 11.87 -9.28
N PHE A 198 -17.80 10.95 -9.41
CA PHE A 198 -16.75 10.71 -8.42
C PHE A 198 -15.36 11.07 -8.98
N GLY A 199 -14.42 11.38 -8.08
CA GLY A 199 -13.06 11.71 -8.45
C GLY A 199 -12.06 11.30 -7.38
N VAL A 200 -11.45 10.13 -7.54
CA VAL A 200 -10.44 9.60 -6.62
C VAL A 200 -9.02 10.07 -6.98
N GLY A 201 -8.87 10.76 -8.11
CA GLY A 201 -7.59 11.30 -8.56
C GLY A 201 -6.67 10.26 -9.18
N ALA A 202 -7.20 9.23 -9.84
CA ALA A 202 -6.47 8.17 -10.50
C ALA A 202 -7.02 7.88 -11.92
N ASP A 203 -6.34 7.03 -12.68
CA ASP A 203 -6.77 6.60 -14.03
C ASP A 203 -8.18 6.00 -14.06
N VAL A 204 -8.62 5.44 -12.93
CA VAL A 204 -9.97 4.89 -12.74
C VAL A 204 -11.05 5.93 -13.04
N ASP A 205 -10.83 7.20 -12.67
CA ASP A 205 -11.77 8.30 -12.95
C ASP A 205 -12.03 8.49 -14.44
N SER A 206 -11.11 8.01 -15.26
CA SER A 206 -11.14 8.13 -16.70
C SER A 206 -11.68 6.88 -17.41
N GLN A 207 -11.97 5.81 -16.68
CA GLN A 207 -12.29 4.52 -17.28
C GLN A 207 -13.57 3.89 -16.71
N VAL A 208 -14.00 4.23 -15.49
CA VAL A 208 -15.07 3.53 -14.80
C VAL A 208 -16.39 4.29 -14.82
N ALA A 209 -17.45 3.54 -15.06
CA ALA A 209 -18.84 3.96 -14.92
C ALA A 209 -19.59 2.94 -14.05
N LEU A 210 -20.34 3.42 -13.07
CA LEU A 210 -21.11 2.59 -12.13
C LEU A 210 -22.60 2.67 -12.46
N ILE A 211 -23.27 1.52 -12.49
CA ILE A 211 -24.74 1.41 -12.66
C ILE A 211 -25.30 0.45 -11.62
N ALA A 212 -26.61 0.46 -11.42
CA ALA A 212 -27.25 -0.53 -10.57
C ALA A 212 -27.05 -1.95 -11.10
N LEU A 213 -26.74 -2.91 -10.22
CA LEU A 213 -26.53 -4.33 -10.58
C LEU A 213 -27.71 -4.89 -11.38
N GLY A 214 -28.95 -4.62 -10.94
CA GLY A 214 -30.15 -5.09 -11.65
C GLY A 214 -30.31 -4.49 -13.05
N ASP A 215 -29.80 -3.28 -13.30
CA ASP A 215 -29.82 -2.69 -14.64
C ASP A 215 -28.75 -3.28 -15.54
N ALA A 216 -27.57 -3.57 -14.98
CA ALA A 216 -26.51 -4.32 -15.69
C ALA A 216 -27.01 -5.72 -16.09
N GLN A 217 -27.65 -6.46 -15.19
CA GLN A 217 -28.23 -7.77 -15.46
C GLN A 217 -29.28 -7.71 -16.59
N ARG A 218 -30.18 -6.69 -16.55
CA ARG A 218 -31.19 -6.49 -17.62
C ARG A 218 -30.54 -6.19 -18.96
N MET A 219 -29.50 -5.36 -19.00
CA MET A 219 -28.80 -5.04 -20.24
C MET A 219 -28.09 -6.26 -20.83
N LEU A 220 -27.44 -7.07 -19.98
CA LEU A 220 -26.75 -8.28 -20.37
C LEU A 220 -27.69 -9.49 -20.52
N ARG A 221 -28.98 -9.31 -20.18
CA ARG A 221 -30.02 -10.36 -20.21
C ARG A 221 -29.68 -11.56 -19.33
N LEU A 222 -29.08 -11.28 -18.20
CA LEU A 222 -28.79 -12.29 -17.20
C LEU A 222 -29.99 -12.42 -16.25
N PRO A 223 -30.26 -13.63 -15.76
CA PRO A 223 -31.18 -13.84 -14.64
C PRO A 223 -30.70 -13.06 -13.39
N ALA A 224 -31.61 -12.75 -12.49
CA ALA A 224 -31.29 -11.98 -11.29
C ALA A 224 -30.35 -12.71 -10.31
N ASP A 225 -30.28 -14.04 -10.40
CA ASP A 225 -29.37 -14.91 -9.64
C ASP A 225 -27.96 -15.01 -10.23
N LYS A 226 -27.72 -14.46 -11.43
CA LYS A 226 -26.40 -14.50 -12.08
C LYS A 226 -25.67 -13.17 -11.96
N VAL A 227 -24.42 -13.25 -11.54
CA VAL A 227 -23.50 -12.11 -11.36
C VAL A 227 -22.16 -12.38 -12.02
N GLY A 228 -21.32 -11.36 -12.19
CA GLY A 228 -19.95 -11.50 -12.70
C GLY A 228 -19.02 -12.13 -11.68
N GLY A 229 -19.22 -11.79 -10.43
CA GLY A 229 -18.44 -12.28 -9.31
C GLY A 229 -18.93 -11.73 -7.98
N ILE A 230 -18.28 -12.16 -6.92
CA ILE A 230 -18.47 -11.64 -5.57
C ILE A 230 -17.19 -10.87 -5.22
N ARG A 231 -17.31 -9.55 -5.09
CA ARG A 231 -16.25 -8.65 -4.68
C ARG A 231 -16.04 -8.75 -3.18
N LEU A 232 -14.77 -8.78 -2.76
CA LEU A 232 -14.36 -8.70 -1.36
C LEU A 232 -13.58 -7.41 -1.14
N TRP A 233 -13.92 -6.71 -0.07
CA TRP A 233 -13.13 -5.61 0.47
C TRP A 233 -12.24 -6.14 1.59
N LEU A 234 -10.96 -5.84 1.53
CA LEU A 234 -9.99 -6.20 2.54
C LEU A 234 -9.58 -4.95 3.34
N ASP A 235 -9.29 -5.13 4.62
CA ASP A 235 -8.68 -4.09 5.47
C ASP A 235 -7.28 -3.70 4.96
N ASP A 236 -6.53 -4.68 4.44
CA ASP A 236 -5.28 -4.48 3.71
C ASP A 236 -5.35 -5.17 2.33
N PRO A 237 -5.41 -4.41 1.22
CA PRO A 237 -5.41 -4.98 -0.14
C PRO A 237 -4.19 -5.86 -0.44
N PHE A 238 -3.06 -5.66 0.26
CA PHE A 238 -1.86 -6.48 0.09
C PHE A 238 -1.94 -7.84 0.81
N ALA A 239 -2.90 -8.02 1.71
CA ALA A 239 -3.20 -9.31 2.34
C ALA A 239 -4.01 -10.27 1.45
N ALA A 240 -4.30 -9.89 0.20
CA ALA A 240 -5.02 -10.74 -0.76
C ALA A 240 -4.41 -12.15 -0.87
N ASP A 241 -3.08 -12.30 -0.71
CA ASP A 241 -2.40 -13.60 -0.71
C ASP A 241 -2.90 -14.58 0.35
N GLU A 242 -3.37 -14.07 1.48
CA GLU A 242 -3.88 -14.93 2.56
C GLU A 242 -5.29 -15.42 2.25
N VAL A 243 -6.11 -14.55 1.66
CA VAL A 243 -7.49 -14.84 1.28
C VAL A 243 -7.55 -15.86 0.14
N VAL A 244 -6.72 -15.68 -0.91
CA VAL A 244 -6.74 -16.56 -2.10
C VAL A 244 -6.19 -17.96 -1.84
N LYS A 245 -5.62 -18.24 -0.67
CA LYS A 245 -5.21 -19.59 -0.24
C LYS A 245 -6.40 -20.45 0.19
N THR A 246 -7.54 -19.83 0.49
CA THR A 246 -8.75 -20.57 0.87
C THR A 246 -9.27 -21.35 -0.32
N ALA A 247 -9.56 -22.64 -0.11
CA ALA A 247 -10.10 -23.49 -1.17
C ALA A 247 -11.52 -23.04 -1.56
N LEU A 248 -11.76 -22.96 -2.86
CA LEU A 248 -13.07 -22.69 -3.43
C LEU A 248 -13.68 -24.00 -3.96
N PRO A 249 -15.02 -24.08 -4.09
CA PRO A 249 -15.71 -25.13 -4.82
C PRO A 249 -15.23 -25.24 -6.27
N ASP A 250 -15.38 -26.44 -6.85
CA ASP A 250 -14.99 -26.71 -8.23
C ASP A 250 -15.66 -25.73 -9.21
N GLY A 251 -14.87 -25.21 -10.12
CA GLY A 251 -15.33 -24.27 -11.15
C GLY A 251 -15.30 -22.81 -10.75
N LEU A 252 -15.01 -22.48 -9.48
CA LEU A 252 -14.77 -21.11 -9.03
C LEU A 252 -13.27 -20.84 -8.91
N GLU A 253 -12.87 -19.60 -9.16
CA GLU A 253 -11.49 -19.14 -9.04
C GLU A 253 -11.40 -17.78 -8.34
N TRP A 254 -10.28 -17.57 -7.65
CA TRP A 254 -9.92 -16.28 -7.12
C TRP A 254 -9.33 -15.41 -8.23
N GLN A 255 -9.83 -14.21 -8.35
CA GLN A 255 -9.24 -13.16 -9.17
C GLN A 255 -8.88 -11.99 -8.23
N ASP A 256 -7.62 -11.62 -8.17
CA ASP A 256 -7.17 -10.50 -7.36
C ASP A 256 -6.71 -9.33 -8.25
N TRP A 257 -6.62 -8.15 -7.66
CA TRP A 257 -6.20 -6.92 -8.34
C TRP A 257 -4.83 -7.03 -9.02
N ARG A 258 -3.97 -7.94 -8.58
CA ARG A 258 -2.63 -8.16 -9.13
C ARG A 258 -2.68 -8.81 -10.51
N ARG A 259 -3.72 -9.59 -10.80
CA ARG A 259 -3.91 -10.21 -12.11
C ARG A 259 -4.21 -9.17 -13.19
N GLU A 260 -4.95 -8.12 -12.84
CA GLU A 260 -5.30 -7.03 -13.76
C GLU A 260 -4.20 -5.96 -13.85
N ARG A 261 -3.48 -5.73 -12.77
CA ARG A 261 -2.44 -4.70 -12.63
C ARG A 261 -1.07 -5.28 -12.28
N GLY A 262 -0.74 -6.46 -12.81
CA GLY A 262 0.49 -7.20 -12.51
C GLY A 262 1.76 -6.38 -12.73
N GLU A 263 1.81 -5.50 -13.72
CA GLU A 263 2.94 -4.61 -13.98
C GLU A 263 3.17 -3.64 -12.82
N LEU A 264 2.09 -3.07 -12.28
CA LEU A 264 2.16 -2.15 -11.14
C LEU A 264 2.66 -2.89 -9.88
N PHE A 265 2.18 -4.11 -9.65
CA PHE A 265 2.64 -4.93 -8.54
C PHE A 265 4.12 -5.30 -8.65
N GLN A 266 4.57 -5.69 -9.85
CA GLN A 266 5.98 -5.97 -10.10
C GLN A 266 6.85 -4.75 -9.87
N ALA A 267 6.40 -3.56 -10.30
CA ALA A 267 7.10 -2.30 -10.05
C ALA A 267 7.25 -2.01 -8.55
N VAL A 268 6.17 -2.11 -7.76
CA VAL A 268 6.20 -1.92 -6.30
C VAL A 268 7.06 -2.97 -5.60
N ALA A 269 6.97 -4.24 -6.01
CA ALA A 269 7.79 -5.31 -5.44
C ALA A 269 9.28 -5.11 -5.76
N MET A 270 9.60 -4.67 -6.98
CA MET A 270 10.96 -4.34 -7.39
C MET A 270 11.51 -3.15 -6.60
N GLU A 271 10.70 -2.11 -6.41
CA GLU A 271 11.05 -0.93 -5.61
C GLU A 271 11.35 -1.33 -4.16
N LYS A 272 10.50 -2.14 -3.50
CA LYS A 272 10.75 -2.67 -2.14
C LYS A 272 12.07 -3.45 -2.06
N ARG A 273 12.40 -4.26 -3.07
CA ARG A 273 13.69 -4.97 -3.11
C ARG A 273 14.87 -4.02 -3.24
N MET A 274 14.77 -3.02 -4.12
CA MET A 274 15.82 -2.01 -4.30
C MET A 274 16.06 -1.22 -3.01
N MET A 275 15.00 -0.80 -2.33
CA MET A 275 15.09 -0.13 -1.03
C MET A 275 15.69 -1.03 0.04
N GLY A 276 15.32 -2.32 0.09
CA GLY A 276 15.92 -3.29 0.98
C GLY A 276 17.44 -3.40 0.76
N LEU A 277 17.88 -3.43 -0.48
CA LEU A 277 19.31 -3.44 -0.82
C LEU A 277 20.01 -2.15 -0.41
N MET A 278 19.40 -0.99 -0.65
CA MET A 278 19.94 0.30 -0.19
C MET A 278 20.06 0.34 1.33
N LEU A 279 19.07 -0.16 2.05
CA LEU A 279 19.08 -0.24 3.51
C LEU A 279 20.23 -1.10 4.01
N VAL A 280 20.43 -2.28 3.42
CA VAL A 280 21.56 -3.16 3.73
C VAL A 280 22.89 -2.46 3.46
N LEU A 281 23.02 -1.73 2.35
CA LEU A 281 24.23 -0.98 2.01
C LEU A 281 24.52 0.14 3.02
N ILE A 282 23.49 0.90 3.42
CA ILE A 282 23.63 1.96 4.43
C ILE A 282 24.08 1.37 5.77
N ILE A 283 23.47 0.26 6.19
CA ILE A 283 23.86 -0.45 7.42
C ILE A 283 25.32 -0.94 7.33
N ALA A 284 25.71 -1.50 6.19
CA ALA A 284 27.08 -1.96 5.97
C ALA A 284 28.10 -0.82 6.07
N VAL A 285 27.83 0.33 5.44
CA VAL A 285 28.69 1.52 5.52
C VAL A 285 28.75 2.06 6.95
N ALA A 286 27.61 2.15 7.64
CA ALA A 286 27.57 2.58 9.04
C ALA A 286 28.38 1.65 9.94
N THR A 287 28.24 0.32 9.75
CA THR A 287 28.99 -0.69 10.50
C THR A 287 30.49 -0.55 10.25
N PHE A 288 30.90 -0.37 9.00
CA PHE A 288 32.31 -0.18 8.64
C PHE A 288 32.89 1.10 9.29
N ASN A 289 32.12 2.20 9.28
CA ASN A 289 32.54 3.44 9.94
C ASN A 289 32.71 3.27 11.46
N ILE A 290 31.76 2.58 12.11
CA ILE A 290 31.85 2.28 13.56
C ILE A 290 33.09 1.42 13.84
N LEU A 291 33.31 0.38 13.04
CA LEU A 291 34.44 -0.52 13.21
C LEU A 291 35.78 0.22 13.05
N SER A 292 35.92 1.04 12.01
CA SER A 292 37.12 1.85 11.75
C SER A 292 37.41 2.83 12.89
N ALA A 293 36.38 3.54 13.39
CA ALA A 293 36.50 4.43 14.52
C ALA A 293 36.91 3.67 15.80
N LEU A 294 36.32 2.49 16.03
CA LEU A 294 36.61 1.68 17.21
C LEU A 294 38.06 1.19 17.21
N VAL A 295 38.56 0.66 16.08
CA VAL A 295 39.94 0.21 15.94
C VAL A 295 40.91 1.33 16.28
N MET A 296 40.67 2.52 15.76
CA MET A 296 41.51 3.68 16.03
C MET A 296 41.52 4.11 17.50
N VAL A 297 40.34 4.13 18.14
CA VAL A 297 40.23 4.45 19.56
C VAL A 297 40.93 3.41 20.42
N VAL A 298 40.85 2.11 20.05
CA VAL A 298 41.56 1.04 20.76
C VAL A 298 43.07 1.23 20.66
N THR A 299 43.58 1.56 19.47
CA THR A 299 45.04 1.79 19.26
C THR A 299 45.51 3.02 20.05
N ASP A 300 44.76 4.13 20.08
CA ASP A 300 45.09 5.34 20.86
C ASP A 300 45.11 5.05 22.38
N LYS A 301 44.34 4.06 22.84
CA LYS A 301 44.16 3.71 24.24
C LYS A 301 44.99 2.49 24.69
N GLU A 302 45.94 2.00 23.87
CA GLU A 302 46.75 0.84 24.20
C GLU A 302 47.46 0.95 25.55
N GLY A 303 48.02 2.15 25.89
CA GLY A 303 48.66 2.39 27.17
C GLY A 303 47.69 2.26 28.36
N GLU A 304 46.48 2.78 28.25
CA GLU A 304 45.46 2.69 29.31
C GLU A 304 44.95 1.25 29.45
N VAL A 305 44.83 0.50 28.33
CA VAL A 305 44.49 -0.93 28.32
C VAL A 305 45.54 -1.74 29.02
N ALA A 306 46.86 -1.45 28.79
CA ALA A 306 47.95 -2.12 29.47
C ALA A 306 47.87 -1.94 31.00
N ILE A 307 47.57 -0.72 31.46
CA ILE A 307 47.37 -0.43 32.88
C ILE A 307 46.17 -1.22 33.46
N LEU A 308 45.05 -1.27 32.76
CA LEU A 308 43.89 -2.05 33.21
C LEU A 308 44.19 -3.53 33.30
N ARG A 309 45.01 -4.09 32.38
CA ARG A 309 45.48 -5.48 32.43
C ARG A 309 46.40 -5.74 33.63
N THR A 310 47.32 -4.85 33.92
CA THR A 310 48.20 -4.98 35.10
C THR A 310 47.42 -4.89 36.43
N MET A 311 46.30 -4.18 36.44
CA MET A 311 45.36 -4.12 37.57
C MET A 311 44.45 -5.37 37.69
N GLY A 312 44.60 -6.36 36.83
CA GLY A 312 43.89 -7.64 36.89
C GLY A 312 42.54 -7.65 36.15
N MET A 313 42.27 -6.70 35.25
CA MET A 313 41.06 -6.72 34.46
C MET A 313 41.13 -7.81 33.39
N SER A 314 40.05 -8.60 33.27
CA SER A 314 39.97 -9.66 32.27
C SER A 314 39.80 -9.10 30.84
N GLU A 315 40.24 -9.86 29.84
CA GLU A 315 40.07 -9.47 28.42
C GLU A 315 38.63 -9.19 28.05
N SER A 316 37.70 -10.01 28.54
CA SER A 316 36.26 -9.82 28.35
C SER A 316 35.77 -8.51 28.96
N GLY A 317 36.36 -8.07 30.07
CA GLY A 317 36.04 -6.77 30.70
C GLY A 317 36.46 -5.60 29.82
N ILE A 318 37.66 -5.68 29.22
CA ILE A 318 38.19 -4.66 28.31
C ILE A 318 37.35 -4.59 27.03
N VAL A 319 37.00 -5.72 26.43
CA VAL A 319 36.11 -5.77 25.24
C VAL A 319 34.77 -5.11 25.54
N LYS A 320 34.15 -5.38 26.70
CA LYS A 320 32.89 -4.71 27.10
C LYS A 320 32.99 -3.21 27.22
N ILE A 321 34.14 -2.65 27.68
CA ILE A 321 34.35 -1.20 27.74
C ILE A 321 34.26 -0.58 26.34
N PHE A 322 34.96 -1.17 25.36
CA PHE A 322 34.94 -0.68 23.98
C PHE A 322 33.58 -0.92 23.28
N MET A 323 32.88 -2.01 23.59
CA MET A 323 31.52 -2.23 23.12
C MET A 323 30.56 -1.12 23.62
N VAL A 324 30.64 -0.73 24.88
CA VAL A 324 29.85 0.37 25.44
C VAL A 324 30.19 1.70 24.76
N LEU A 325 31.48 1.94 24.49
CA LEU A 325 31.93 3.13 23.79
C LEU A 325 31.39 3.20 22.37
N GLY A 326 31.48 2.12 21.59
CA GLY A 326 30.92 2.04 20.24
C GLY A 326 29.39 2.20 20.23
N ALA A 327 28.70 1.52 21.16
CA ALA A 327 27.24 1.63 21.31
C ALA A 327 26.79 3.05 21.66
N SER A 328 27.53 3.75 22.54
CA SER A 328 27.19 5.14 22.91
C SER A 328 27.27 6.09 21.71
N SER A 329 28.28 5.94 20.85
CA SER A 329 28.42 6.73 19.63
C SER A 329 27.29 6.43 18.63
N GLY A 330 26.92 5.16 18.50
CA GLY A 330 25.80 4.73 17.66
C GLY A 330 24.47 5.29 18.12
N VAL A 331 24.18 5.23 19.43
CA VAL A 331 22.94 5.78 20.02
C VAL A 331 22.85 7.30 19.83
N ILE A 332 23.95 8.02 20.06
CA ILE A 332 24.00 9.46 19.85
C ILE A 332 23.75 9.81 18.38
N GLY A 333 24.43 9.11 17.46
CA GLY A 333 24.24 9.31 16.02
C GLY A 333 22.80 9.01 15.56
N ALA A 334 22.20 7.93 16.07
CA ALA A 334 20.82 7.55 15.76
C ALA A 334 19.80 8.58 16.29
N LEU A 335 20.01 9.12 17.50
CA LEU A 335 19.14 10.17 18.05
C LEU A 335 19.21 11.46 17.22
N PHE A 336 20.41 11.91 16.84
CA PHE A 336 20.56 13.07 15.96
C PHE A 336 19.97 12.83 14.57
N GLY A 337 20.19 11.64 13.98
CA GLY A 337 19.62 11.26 12.70
C GLY A 337 18.10 11.22 12.73
N SER A 338 17.51 10.69 13.80
CA SER A 338 16.05 10.59 13.93
C SER A 338 15.37 11.95 14.11
N THR A 339 16.01 12.89 14.82
CA THR A 339 15.48 14.25 14.95
C THR A 339 15.59 15.03 13.64
N ALA A 340 16.69 14.85 12.90
CA ALA A 340 16.87 15.46 11.58
C ALA A 340 15.88 14.87 10.55
N GLY A 341 15.64 13.56 10.56
CA GLY A 341 14.65 12.91 9.70
C GLY A 341 13.23 13.43 9.93
N LYS A 342 12.80 13.55 11.18
CA LYS A 342 11.49 14.10 11.52
C LYS A 342 11.30 15.57 11.11
N ALA A 343 12.37 16.35 11.09
CA ALA A 343 12.31 17.74 10.64
C ALA A 343 12.14 17.90 9.12
N VAL A 344 12.43 16.86 8.35
CA VAL A 344 12.24 16.82 6.89
C VAL A 344 10.84 16.30 6.52
N ASP A 345 10.21 15.52 7.41
CA ASP A 345 8.87 14.94 7.21
C ASP A 345 7.71 15.89 7.55
N GLY A 346 7.94 16.98 8.26
CA GLY A 346 6.96 18.01 8.63
C GLY A 346 7.05 19.23 7.72
#